data_104b70210aa24a2c8f55d0009f198fab
#
_entry.id   104b70210aa24a2c8f55d0009f198fab
#
_cell.length_a   1.000
_cell.length_b   1.000
_cell.length_c   1.000
_cell.angle_alpha   90.00
_cell.angle_beta   90.00
_cell.angle_gamma   90.00
#
_symmetry.space_group_name_H-M   'P 1'
#
loop_
_entity.id
_entity.type
_entity.pdbx_description
1 polymer ?
#
loop_
_entity_poly.entity_id
_entity_poly.type
_entity_poly.pdbx_seq_one_letter_code
_entity_poly.pdbx_strand_id
1 'polypeptide(L)'
;MKRDTNDIPSIHGIRFFCAMMILNAHKVIVAYYNPIANRTAMSDSIDSPWSVIVRASSFYPDIFLMISGFITSYSFVGRLQRGQKIEIFQEYIGRFLRFIPPLAGLILFITFILPSLGSGPQWSNLIIRESEKCEKLYWLNLLFIQNWFGVNQICQFHTYHIAIDFQLFLLAPFMVLMLWKFPKRGAFAIVLLAVISTVARYYVTYVNNLSIYVFHGIK
;
A
#
# COMPACT_ATOMS: atom_id res chain seq x y z
N MET A 1 13.28 -25.94 -12.79
CA MET A 1 12.60 -25.21 -11.71
C MET A 1 11.34 -25.99 -11.36
N LYS A 2 11.32 -26.72 -10.25
CA LYS A 2 10.12 -27.45 -9.79
C LYS A 2 9.08 -26.40 -9.36
N ARG A 3 7.94 -26.35 -10.04
CA ARG A 3 6.80 -25.56 -9.56
C ARG A 3 6.39 -26.10 -8.20
N ASP A 4 6.39 -25.22 -7.19
CA ASP A 4 5.78 -25.54 -5.90
C ASP A 4 4.30 -25.85 -6.15
N THR A 5 3.84 -26.99 -5.66
CA THR A 5 2.47 -27.48 -5.87
C THR A 5 1.39 -26.57 -5.28
N ASN A 6 1.78 -25.54 -4.53
CA ASN A 6 0.91 -24.53 -3.93
C ASN A 6 0.89 -23.19 -4.69
N ASP A 7 1.54 -23.10 -5.84
CA ASP A 7 1.60 -21.87 -6.63
C ASP A 7 0.34 -21.72 -7.49
N ILE A 8 -0.32 -20.57 -7.37
CA ILE A 8 -1.53 -20.23 -8.14
C ILE A 8 -1.13 -19.27 -9.26
N PRO A 9 -0.96 -19.75 -10.51
CA PRO A 9 -0.40 -18.92 -11.60
C PRO A 9 -1.21 -17.66 -11.90
N SER A 10 -2.54 -17.71 -11.76
CA SER A 10 -3.42 -16.55 -11.98
C SER A 10 -3.12 -15.36 -11.08
N ILE A 11 -2.63 -15.61 -9.86
CA ILE A 11 -2.26 -14.53 -8.92
C ILE A 11 -1.08 -13.72 -9.45
N HIS A 12 -0.12 -14.35 -10.10
CA HIS A 12 1.02 -13.66 -10.69
C HIS A 12 0.61 -12.71 -11.82
N GLY A 13 -0.37 -13.13 -12.65
CA GLY A 13 -0.93 -12.29 -13.70
C GLY A 13 -1.63 -11.05 -13.13
N ILE A 14 -2.45 -11.24 -12.09
CA ILE A 14 -3.14 -10.11 -11.43
C ILE A 14 -2.13 -9.14 -10.80
N ARG A 15 -1.12 -9.66 -10.10
CA ARG A 15 -0.05 -8.82 -9.50
C ARG A 15 0.70 -8.01 -10.56
N PHE A 16 1.05 -8.64 -11.68
CA PHE A 16 1.73 -7.96 -12.77
C PHE A 16 0.87 -6.84 -13.35
N PHE A 17 -0.40 -7.12 -13.64
CA PHE A 17 -1.33 -6.12 -14.15
C PHE A 17 -1.48 -4.93 -13.18
N CYS A 18 -1.72 -5.19 -11.90
CA CYS A 18 -1.85 -4.15 -10.89
C CYS A 18 -0.56 -3.32 -10.75
N ALA A 19 0.62 -3.96 -10.78
CA ALA A 19 1.90 -3.25 -10.72
C ALA A 19 2.07 -2.31 -11.92
N MET A 20 1.72 -2.76 -13.14
CA MET A 20 1.77 -1.91 -14.33
C MET A 20 0.81 -0.72 -14.24
N MET A 21 -0.39 -0.94 -13.71
CA MET A 21 -1.36 0.15 -13.51
C MET A 21 -0.89 1.17 -12.48
N ILE A 22 -0.30 0.72 -11.37
CA ILE A 22 0.30 1.62 -10.35
C ILE A 22 1.46 2.42 -10.93
N LEU A 23 2.35 1.80 -11.71
CA LEU A 23 3.46 2.52 -12.37
C LEU A 23 2.96 3.59 -13.33
N ASN A 24 1.94 3.28 -14.14
CA ASN A 24 1.33 4.26 -15.03
C ASN A 24 0.68 5.41 -14.25
N ALA A 25 -0.04 5.12 -13.17
CA ALA A 25 -0.65 6.11 -12.32
C ALA A 25 0.39 7.07 -11.71
N HIS A 26 1.51 6.55 -11.22
CA HIS A 26 2.58 7.37 -10.67
C HIS A 26 3.24 8.26 -11.73
N LYS A 27 3.42 7.77 -12.95
CA LYS A 27 3.90 8.61 -14.06
C LYS A 27 2.95 9.77 -14.37
N VAL A 28 1.64 9.50 -14.39
CA VAL A 28 0.63 10.54 -14.63
C VAL A 28 0.60 11.56 -13.49
N ILE A 29 0.69 11.12 -12.23
CA ILE A 29 0.78 12.00 -11.07
C ILE A 29 2.01 12.93 -11.18
N VAL A 30 3.19 12.37 -11.49
CA VAL A 30 4.41 13.18 -11.68
C VAL A 30 4.25 14.17 -12.82
N ALA A 31 3.69 13.74 -13.97
CA ALA A 31 3.42 14.64 -15.08
C ALA A 31 2.46 15.77 -14.69
N TYR A 32 1.45 15.48 -13.86
CA TYR A 32 0.48 16.46 -13.39
C TYR A 32 1.10 17.55 -12.50
N TYR A 33 2.07 17.20 -11.66
CA TYR A 33 2.77 18.15 -10.78
C TYR A 33 3.85 18.97 -11.51
N ASN A 34 4.20 18.59 -12.74
CA ASN A 34 5.14 19.37 -13.55
C ASN A 34 4.43 20.52 -14.28
N PRO A 35 5.13 21.63 -14.58
CA PRO A 35 4.60 22.69 -15.41
C PRO A 35 4.29 22.16 -16.81
N ILE A 36 3.02 22.20 -17.19
CA ILE A 36 2.53 21.74 -18.49
C ILE A 36 2.13 22.95 -19.32
N ALA A 37 2.64 23.02 -20.55
CA ALA A 37 2.37 24.14 -21.48
C ALA A 37 0.88 24.24 -21.86
N ASN A 38 0.19 23.10 -22.00
CA ASN A 38 -1.24 23.06 -22.33
C ASN A 38 -2.05 22.37 -21.23
N ARG A 39 -2.48 23.14 -20.24
CA ARG A 39 -3.31 22.65 -19.12
C ARG A 39 -4.71 22.24 -19.54
N THR A 40 -5.28 22.90 -20.56
CA THR A 40 -6.64 22.57 -21.04
C THR A 40 -6.68 21.18 -21.67
N ALA A 41 -5.74 20.87 -22.56
CA ALA A 41 -5.65 19.53 -23.15
C ALA A 41 -5.44 18.43 -22.12
N MET A 42 -4.70 18.71 -21.04
CA MET A 42 -4.54 17.76 -19.95
C MET A 42 -5.83 17.59 -19.15
N SER A 43 -6.55 18.67 -18.85
CA SER A 43 -7.86 18.62 -18.20
C SER A 43 -8.84 17.79 -19.02
N ASP A 44 -8.95 18.05 -20.32
CA ASP A 44 -9.82 17.31 -21.23
C ASP A 44 -9.47 15.81 -21.28
N SER A 45 -8.17 15.49 -21.24
CA SER A 45 -7.68 14.12 -21.19
C SER A 45 -8.07 13.42 -19.88
N ILE A 46 -8.03 14.12 -18.74
CA ILE A 46 -8.43 13.58 -17.42
C ILE A 46 -9.95 13.40 -17.35
N ASP A 47 -10.72 14.26 -18.00
CA ASP A 47 -12.18 14.16 -18.04
C ASP A 47 -12.71 13.12 -19.03
N SER A 48 -11.85 12.61 -19.89
CA SER A 48 -12.22 11.55 -20.85
C SER A 48 -12.58 10.23 -20.15
N PRO A 49 -13.52 9.43 -20.69
CA PRO A 49 -13.97 8.18 -20.04
C PRO A 49 -12.85 7.16 -19.79
N TRP A 50 -11.88 7.07 -20.70
CA TRP A 50 -10.77 6.13 -20.59
C TRP A 50 -9.81 6.48 -19.42
N SER A 51 -9.78 7.73 -18.99
CA SER A 51 -8.93 8.17 -17.86
C SER A 51 -9.34 7.52 -16.53
N VAL A 52 -10.54 6.91 -16.46
CA VAL A 52 -11.00 6.19 -15.26
C VAL A 52 -10.01 5.10 -14.84
N ILE A 53 -9.30 4.49 -15.78
CA ILE A 53 -8.27 3.49 -15.52
C ILE A 53 -7.14 4.08 -14.65
N VAL A 54 -6.71 5.31 -14.96
CA VAL A 54 -5.67 6.00 -14.20
C VAL A 54 -6.23 6.56 -12.89
N ARG A 55 -7.44 7.13 -12.91
CA ARG A 55 -8.10 7.67 -11.71
C ARG A 55 -8.42 6.58 -10.68
N ALA A 56 -8.66 5.36 -11.14
CA ALA A 56 -8.85 4.18 -10.29
C ALA A 56 -7.54 3.68 -9.63
N SER A 57 -6.43 4.38 -9.81
CA SER A 57 -5.12 3.97 -9.30
C SER A 57 -5.06 3.75 -7.79
N SER A 58 -5.90 4.46 -7.03
CA SER A 58 -6.00 4.31 -5.58
C SER A 58 -6.51 2.93 -5.16
N PHE A 59 -7.23 2.19 -6.04
CA PHE A 59 -7.77 0.87 -5.75
C PHE A 59 -6.79 -0.28 -6.07
N TYR A 60 -5.81 -0.06 -6.95
CA TYR A 60 -4.86 -1.12 -7.31
C TYR A 60 -4.02 -1.63 -6.14
N PRO A 61 -3.55 -0.78 -5.21
CA PRO A 61 -2.86 -1.25 -4.01
C PRO A 61 -3.74 -2.13 -3.11
N ASP A 62 -5.05 -1.89 -3.03
CA ASP A 62 -5.96 -2.69 -2.23
C ASP A 62 -6.03 -4.13 -2.74
N ILE A 63 -5.89 -4.34 -4.05
CA ILE A 63 -5.82 -5.68 -4.64
C ILE A 63 -4.60 -6.44 -4.13
N PHE A 64 -3.45 -5.78 -3.95
CA PHE A 64 -2.28 -6.41 -3.35
C PHE A 64 -2.53 -6.82 -1.90
N LEU A 65 -3.21 -5.98 -1.12
CA LEU A 65 -3.60 -6.31 0.26
C LEU A 65 -4.54 -7.52 0.30
N MET A 66 -5.53 -7.56 -0.60
CA MET A 66 -6.44 -8.71 -0.72
C MET A 66 -5.68 -10.00 -1.08
N ILE A 67 -4.80 -9.96 -2.06
CA ILE A 67 -3.98 -11.11 -2.46
C ILE A 67 -3.07 -11.54 -1.32
N SER A 68 -2.47 -10.61 -0.60
CA SER A 68 -1.61 -10.88 0.56
C SER A 68 -2.39 -11.61 1.64
N GLY A 69 -3.58 -11.12 2.00
CA GLY A 69 -4.49 -11.76 2.96
C GLY A 69 -4.94 -13.15 2.51
N PHE A 70 -5.30 -13.29 1.22
CA PHE A 70 -5.72 -14.57 0.65
C PHE A 70 -4.61 -15.63 0.73
N ILE A 71 -3.39 -15.32 0.26
CA ILE A 71 -2.27 -16.27 0.27
C ILE A 71 -1.88 -16.64 1.70
N THR A 72 -1.87 -15.65 2.62
CA THR A 72 -1.58 -15.90 4.04
C THR A 72 -2.60 -16.86 4.65
N SER A 73 -3.89 -16.59 4.44
CA SER A 73 -4.97 -17.43 4.96
C SER A 73 -4.94 -18.82 4.33
N TYR A 74 -4.73 -18.93 3.04
CA TYR A 74 -4.61 -20.19 2.31
C TYR A 74 -3.45 -21.05 2.85
N SER A 75 -2.28 -20.42 3.06
CA SER A 75 -1.12 -21.11 3.62
C SER A 75 -1.37 -21.58 5.06
N PHE A 76 -1.96 -20.74 5.91
CA PHE A 76 -2.23 -21.09 7.31
C PHE A 76 -3.27 -22.20 7.42
N VAL A 77 -4.38 -22.10 6.70
CA VAL A 77 -5.41 -23.15 6.66
C VAL A 77 -4.83 -24.47 6.14
N GLY A 78 -4.03 -24.44 5.09
CA GLY A 78 -3.39 -25.64 4.55
C GLY A 78 -2.44 -26.32 5.56
N ARG A 79 -1.73 -25.55 6.40
CA ARG A 79 -0.90 -26.10 7.49
C ARG A 79 -1.73 -26.68 8.62
N LEU A 80 -2.79 -26.00 9.02
CA LEU A 80 -3.72 -26.49 10.04
C LEU A 80 -4.41 -27.79 9.63
N GLN A 81 -4.81 -27.92 8.36
CA GLN A 81 -5.37 -29.16 7.81
C GLN A 81 -4.39 -30.34 7.86
N ARG A 82 -3.09 -30.07 7.71
CA ARG A 82 -2.03 -31.08 7.86
C ARG A 82 -1.61 -31.34 9.30
N GLY A 83 -2.30 -30.75 10.29
CA GLY A 83 -1.98 -30.90 11.72
C GLY A 83 -0.71 -30.16 12.15
N GLN A 84 -0.18 -29.28 11.32
CA GLN A 84 1.02 -28.50 11.63
C GLN A 84 0.66 -27.28 12.50
N LYS A 85 1.53 -26.95 13.45
CA LYS A 85 1.39 -25.73 14.24
C LYS A 85 1.85 -24.49 13.42
N ILE A 86 1.20 -23.37 13.66
CA ILE A 86 1.62 -22.08 13.13
C ILE A 86 2.53 -21.42 14.16
N GLU A 87 3.81 -21.32 13.85
CA GLU A 87 4.80 -20.60 14.66
C GLU A 87 4.72 -19.09 14.38
N ILE A 88 3.77 -18.42 15.05
CA ILE A 88 3.39 -17.02 14.78
C ILE A 88 4.61 -16.09 14.77
N PHE A 89 5.53 -16.27 15.72
CA PHE A 89 6.72 -15.43 15.86
C PHE A 89 7.66 -15.57 14.65
N GLN A 90 7.86 -16.79 14.16
CA GLN A 90 8.68 -17.05 12.98
C GLN A 90 8.06 -16.43 11.71
N GLU A 91 6.73 -16.49 11.61
CA GLU A 91 6.01 -15.84 10.50
C GLU A 91 6.21 -14.32 10.51
N TYR A 92 6.14 -13.69 11.69
CA TYR A 92 6.37 -12.26 11.83
C TYR A 92 7.80 -11.85 11.47
N ILE A 93 8.79 -12.57 11.99
CA ILE A 93 10.20 -12.33 11.66
C ILE A 93 10.45 -12.55 10.18
N GLY A 94 9.95 -13.64 9.61
CA GLY A 94 10.12 -13.95 8.19
C GLY A 94 9.57 -12.85 7.30
N ARG A 95 8.40 -12.30 7.62
CA ARG A 95 7.80 -11.20 6.86
C ARG A 95 8.54 -9.87 7.07
N PHE A 96 8.93 -9.58 8.30
CA PHE A 96 9.72 -8.41 8.65
C PHE A 96 11.04 -8.37 7.88
N LEU A 97 11.81 -9.47 7.93
CA LEU A 97 13.07 -9.60 7.21
C LEU A 97 12.91 -9.55 5.68
N ARG A 98 11.75 -9.89 5.17
CA ARG A 98 11.44 -9.77 3.74
C ARG A 98 11.19 -8.33 3.31
N PHE A 99 10.59 -7.49 4.16
CA PHE A 99 10.24 -6.11 3.80
C PHE A 99 11.32 -5.10 4.13
N ILE A 100 12.09 -5.31 5.20
CA ILE A 100 13.10 -4.34 5.66
C ILE A 100 14.21 -4.08 4.64
N PRO A 101 14.87 -5.09 4.02
CA PRO A 101 15.99 -4.81 3.14
C PRO A 101 15.62 -3.94 1.93
N PRO A 102 14.57 -4.24 1.15
CA PRO A 102 14.20 -3.40 0.02
C PRO A 102 13.71 -2.01 0.45
N LEU A 103 13.00 -1.91 1.59
CA LEU A 103 12.52 -0.63 2.12
C LEU A 103 13.69 0.24 2.61
N ALA A 104 14.61 -0.34 3.37
CA ALA A 104 15.81 0.37 3.82
C ALA A 104 16.69 0.80 2.64
N GLY A 105 16.87 -0.07 1.64
CA GLY A 105 17.60 0.27 0.42
C GLY A 105 16.98 1.43 -0.34
N LEU A 106 15.65 1.46 -0.47
CA LEU A 106 14.91 2.57 -1.08
C LEU A 106 15.11 3.87 -0.30
N ILE A 107 14.97 3.83 1.01
CA ILE A 107 15.13 5.01 1.88
C ILE A 107 16.55 5.56 1.79
N LEU A 108 17.56 4.68 1.89
CA LEU A 108 18.97 5.09 1.77
C LEU A 108 19.26 5.70 0.40
N PHE A 109 18.74 5.11 -0.67
CA PHE A 109 18.90 5.66 -2.01
C PHE A 109 18.29 7.06 -2.13
N ILE A 110 17.07 7.26 -1.67
CA ILE A 110 16.36 8.54 -1.76
C ILE A 110 17.00 9.60 -0.88
N THR A 111 17.47 9.22 0.30
CA THR A 111 18.04 10.16 1.26
C THR A 111 19.44 10.63 0.89
N PHE A 112 20.30 9.72 0.44
CA PHE A 112 21.73 10.03 0.28
C PHE A 112 22.21 10.04 -1.17
N ILE A 113 21.65 9.21 -2.04
CA ILE A 113 22.14 9.05 -3.40
C ILE A 113 21.37 9.94 -4.37
N LEU A 114 20.05 9.87 -4.34
CA LEU A 114 19.20 10.59 -5.29
C LEU A 114 19.46 12.11 -5.33
N PRO A 115 19.68 12.83 -4.19
CA PRO A 115 19.94 14.26 -4.21
C PRO A 115 21.18 14.66 -5.03
N SER A 116 22.18 13.80 -5.11
CA SER A 116 23.43 14.05 -5.84
C SER A 116 23.40 13.67 -7.31
N LEU A 117 22.35 12.99 -7.77
CA LEU A 117 22.29 12.46 -9.15
C LEU A 117 21.81 13.47 -10.18
N GLY A 118 21.31 14.63 -9.77
CA GLY A 118 20.76 15.59 -10.72
C GLY A 118 20.64 17.00 -10.16
N SER A 119 20.13 17.87 -11.03
CA SER A 119 19.88 19.28 -10.70
C SER A 119 18.74 19.80 -11.59
N GLY A 120 18.15 20.92 -11.21
CA GLY A 120 17.12 21.57 -12.03
C GLY A 120 16.21 22.48 -11.19
N PRO A 121 15.34 23.27 -11.84
CA PRO A 121 14.54 24.29 -11.16
C PRO A 121 13.57 23.71 -10.11
N GLN A 122 13.13 22.48 -10.27
CA GLN A 122 12.26 21.79 -9.32
C GLN A 122 12.98 20.78 -8.40
N TRP A 123 14.28 20.56 -8.63
CA TRP A 123 15.05 19.57 -7.90
C TRP A 123 15.04 19.80 -6.39
N SER A 124 15.23 21.05 -5.98
CA SER A 124 15.17 21.45 -4.57
C SER A 124 13.81 21.14 -3.94
N ASN A 125 12.73 21.50 -4.62
CA ASN A 125 11.38 21.36 -4.07
C ASN A 125 10.86 19.91 -4.03
N LEU A 126 11.30 19.06 -4.95
CA LEU A 126 10.81 17.68 -5.05
C LEU A 126 11.79 16.71 -4.42
N ILE A 127 13.07 16.78 -4.74
CA ILE A 127 14.04 15.75 -4.34
C ILE A 127 14.72 16.11 -3.03
N ILE A 128 15.27 17.32 -2.90
CA ILE A 128 15.99 17.72 -1.67
C ILE A 128 15.03 17.74 -0.48
N ARG A 129 13.85 18.32 -0.65
CA ARG A 129 12.83 18.37 0.40
C ARG A 129 12.37 16.96 0.86
N GLU A 130 12.20 16.02 -0.07
CA GLU A 130 11.85 14.65 0.27
C GLU A 130 13.02 13.92 0.94
N SER A 131 14.26 14.16 0.52
CA SER A 131 15.46 13.63 1.17
C SER A 131 15.57 14.09 2.62
N GLU A 132 15.47 15.41 2.90
CA GLU A 132 15.50 15.96 4.24
C GLU A 132 14.37 15.42 5.15
N LYS A 133 13.18 15.21 4.57
CA LYS A 133 12.07 14.59 5.27
C LYS A 133 12.38 13.13 5.61
N CYS A 134 12.93 12.38 4.66
CA CYS A 134 13.31 10.99 4.87
C CYS A 134 14.43 10.85 5.92
N GLU A 135 15.42 11.74 5.93
CA GLU A 135 16.48 11.76 6.93
C GLU A 135 15.94 11.85 8.36
N LYS A 136 14.86 12.59 8.57
CA LYS A 136 14.24 12.76 9.90
C LYS A 136 13.25 11.66 10.27
N LEU A 137 12.55 11.09 9.28
CA LEU A 137 11.35 10.28 9.50
C LEU A 137 11.51 8.81 9.05
N TYR A 138 12.69 8.39 8.55
CA TYR A 138 12.93 7.03 8.06
C TYR A 138 12.54 5.92 9.04
N TRP A 139 12.73 6.18 10.34
CA TRP A 139 12.43 5.22 11.39
C TRP A 139 10.95 4.84 11.47
N LEU A 140 10.04 5.76 11.13
CA LEU A 140 8.61 5.48 11.05
C LEU A 140 8.31 4.40 9.99
N ASN A 141 9.01 4.48 8.85
CA ASN A 141 8.90 3.51 7.79
C ASN A 141 9.46 2.14 8.18
N LEU A 142 10.61 2.12 8.86
CA LEU A 142 11.24 0.88 9.32
C LEU A 142 10.43 0.18 10.42
N LEU A 143 9.65 0.93 11.19
CA LEU A 143 8.72 0.39 12.20
C LEU A 143 7.34 0.08 11.62
N PHE A 144 7.07 0.37 10.35
CA PHE A 144 5.77 0.20 9.70
C PHE A 144 4.61 0.94 10.37
N ILE A 145 4.86 2.14 10.91
CA ILE A 145 3.88 2.98 11.61
C ILE A 145 3.65 4.34 10.95
N GLN A 146 4.29 4.60 9.80
CA GLN A 146 4.21 5.89 9.08
C GLN A 146 2.78 6.29 8.70
N ASN A 147 1.86 5.34 8.55
CA ASN A 147 0.46 5.60 8.21
C ASN A 147 -0.37 6.20 9.36
N TRP A 148 0.16 6.22 10.58
CA TRP A 148 -0.50 6.82 11.75
C TRP A 148 -0.18 8.31 11.90
N PHE A 149 0.82 8.78 11.18
CA PHE A 149 1.22 10.19 11.15
C PHE A 149 0.68 10.85 9.88
N GLY A 150 0.38 12.12 9.93
CA GLY A 150 -0.21 12.84 8.79
C GLY A 150 0.65 12.76 7.52
N VAL A 151 0.04 12.89 6.36
CA VAL A 151 0.68 12.75 5.02
C VAL A 151 1.97 13.58 4.88
N ASN A 152 2.05 14.73 5.55
CA ASN A 152 3.24 15.58 5.54
C ASN A 152 4.43 15.01 6.34
N GLN A 153 4.19 14.00 7.18
CA GLN A 153 5.20 13.36 8.03
C GLN A 153 5.57 11.95 7.54
N ILE A 154 5.29 11.62 6.31
CA ILE A 154 5.64 10.34 5.71
C ILE A 154 6.85 10.52 4.81
N CYS A 155 7.94 9.78 5.09
CA CYS A 155 9.01 9.58 4.14
C CYS A 155 8.50 8.64 3.04
N GLN A 156 8.44 9.11 1.81
CA GLN A 156 7.91 8.35 0.67
C GLN A 156 6.46 7.87 0.87
N PHE A 157 5.55 8.72 0.48
CA PHE A 157 4.10 8.48 0.59
C PHE A 157 3.67 7.08 0.11
N HIS A 158 4.28 6.59 -0.97
CA HIS A 158 3.94 5.30 -1.59
C HIS A 158 4.17 4.09 -0.67
N THR A 159 5.00 4.23 0.36
CA THR A 159 5.33 3.13 1.28
C THR A 159 4.27 2.86 2.33
N TYR A 160 3.23 3.70 2.43
CA TYR A 160 2.17 3.52 3.44
C TYR A 160 1.43 2.17 3.29
N HIS A 161 1.31 1.65 2.06
CA HIS A 161 0.69 0.34 1.81
C HIS A 161 1.47 -0.81 2.43
N ILE A 162 2.81 -0.71 2.47
CA ILE A 162 3.66 -1.73 3.09
C ILE A 162 3.40 -1.79 4.60
N ALA A 163 3.21 -0.62 5.23
CA ALA A 163 2.85 -0.55 6.64
C ALA A 163 1.49 -1.20 6.92
N ILE A 164 0.47 -0.87 6.14
CA ILE A 164 -0.87 -1.45 6.27
C ILE A 164 -0.82 -2.98 6.06
N ASP A 165 -0.12 -3.45 5.03
CA ASP A 165 0.02 -4.88 4.76
C ASP A 165 0.70 -5.62 5.92
N PHE A 166 1.75 -5.04 6.51
CA PHE A 166 2.41 -5.61 7.67
C PHE A 166 1.51 -5.61 8.91
N GLN A 167 0.82 -4.52 9.21
CA GLN A 167 -0.10 -4.39 10.34
C GLN A 167 -1.28 -5.39 10.24
N LEU A 168 -1.88 -5.52 9.05
CA LEU A 168 -2.94 -6.50 8.81
C LEU A 168 -2.42 -7.95 8.95
N PHE A 169 -1.19 -8.18 8.55
CA PHE A 169 -0.56 -9.49 8.71
C PHE A 169 -0.35 -9.85 10.18
N LEU A 170 -0.06 -8.89 11.07
CA LEU A 170 0.04 -9.16 12.51
C LEU A 170 -1.29 -9.71 13.09
N LEU A 171 -2.41 -9.29 12.53
CA LEU A 171 -3.74 -9.77 12.94
C LEU A 171 -4.14 -11.10 12.28
N ALA A 172 -3.58 -11.41 11.10
CA ALA A 172 -4.00 -12.54 10.27
C ALA A 172 -3.96 -13.91 11.00
N PRO A 173 -2.90 -14.30 11.75
CA PRO A 173 -2.87 -15.59 12.45
C PRO A 173 -4.02 -15.73 13.44
N PHE A 174 -4.33 -14.67 14.18
CA PHE A 174 -5.41 -14.67 15.17
C PHE A 174 -6.77 -14.82 14.51
N MET A 175 -6.99 -14.11 13.40
CA MET A 175 -8.24 -14.20 12.65
C MET A 175 -8.44 -15.60 12.06
N VAL A 176 -7.39 -16.19 11.48
CA VAL A 176 -7.45 -17.55 10.92
C VAL A 176 -7.67 -18.59 11.99
N LEU A 177 -6.94 -18.50 13.11
CA LEU A 177 -7.12 -19.44 14.23
C LEU A 177 -8.50 -19.33 14.87
N MET A 178 -9.03 -18.12 14.99
CA MET A 178 -10.39 -17.88 15.49
C MET A 178 -11.45 -18.51 14.57
N LEU A 179 -11.32 -18.33 13.27
CA LEU A 179 -12.20 -18.95 12.27
C LEU A 179 -12.07 -20.47 12.27
N TRP A 180 -10.86 -20.99 12.45
CA TRP A 180 -10.61 -22.44 12.50
C TRP A 180 -11.26 -23.11 13.72
N LYS A 181 -11.11 -22.51 14.91
CA LYS A 181 -11.67 -23.08 16.15
C LYS A 181 -13.16 -22.80 16.32
N PHE A 182 -13.62 -21.62 15.95
CA PHE A 182 -14.99 -21.14 16.19
C PHE A 182 -15.56 -20.48 14.93
N PRO A 183 -15.90 -21.24 13.87
CA PRO A 183 -16.22 -20.67 12.56
C PRO A 183 -17.38 -19.67 12.62
N LYS A 184 -18.47 -19.97 13.31
CA LYS A 184 -19.62 -19.05 13.39
C LYS A 184 -19.30 -17.77 14.18
N ARG A 185 -18.64 -17.89 15.33
CA ARG A 185 -18.25 -16.72 16.15
C ARG A 185 -17.16 -15.89 15.46
N GLY A 186 -16.21 -16.56 14.82
CA GLY A 186 -15.14 -15.92 14.06
C GLY A 186 -15.68 -15.15 12.87
N ALA A 187 -16.59 -15.73 12.08
CA ALA A 187 -17.24 -15.06 10.98
C ALA A 187 -18.03 -13.82 11.47
N PHE A 188 -18.81 -13.98 12.56
CA PHE A 188 -19.53 -12.85 13.14
C PHE A 188 -18.60 -11.73 13.59
N ALA A 189 -17.49 -12.05 14.26
CA ALA A 189 -16.51 -11.05 14.71
C ALA A 189 -15.86 -10.29 13.53
N ILE A 190 -15.53 -10.99 12.43
CA ILE A 190 -14.98 -10.34 11.22
C ILE A 190 -15.99 -9.40 10.58
N VAL A 191 -17.26 -9.83 10.45
CA VAL A 191 -18.32 -8.97 9.92
C VAL A 191 -18.52 -7.75 10.81
N LEU A 192 -18.55 -7.94 12.13
CA LEU A 192 -18.67 -6.86 13.08
C LEU A 192 -17.52 -5.85 12.97
N LEU A 193 -16.27 -6.31 12.87
CA LEU A 193 -15.10 -5.46 12.65
C LEU A 193 -15.21 -4.68 11.33
N ALA A 194 -15.68 -5.31 10.26
CA ALA A 194 -15.90 -4.65 8.97
C ALA A 194 -16.96 -3.54 9.08
N VAL A 195 -18.07 -3.81 9.76
CA VAL A 195 -19.12 -2.80 9.99
C VAL A 195 -18.59 -1.64 10.82
N ILE A 196 -17.92 -1.92 11.95
CA ILE A 196 -17.31 -0.88 12.81
C ILE A 196 -16.32 -0.03 12.00
N SER A 197 -15.44 -0.65 11.23
CA SER A 197 -14.48 0.06 10.37
C SER A 197 -15.16 0.95 9.33
N THR A 198 -16.27 0.48 8.74
CA THR A 198 -17.03 1.25 7.75
C THR A 198 -17.72 2.45 8.41
N VAL A 199 -18.35 2.24 9.56
CA VAL A 199 -18.99 3.32 10.33
C VAL A 199 -17.98 4.35 10.80
N ALA A 200 -16.81 3.91 11.30
CA ALA A 200 -15.75 4.81 11.72
C ALA A 200 -15.24 5.67 10.56
N ARG A 201 -15.01 5.07 9.38
CA ARG A 201 -14.63 5.83 8.17
C ARG A 201 -15.70 6.82 7.74
N TYR A 202 -16.94 6.40 7.74
CA TYR A 202 -18.05 7.31 7.44
C TYR A 202 -18.11 8.49 8.40
N TYR A 203 -18.00 8.23 9.71
CA TYR A 203 -17.97 9.26 10.74
C TYR A 203 -16.83 10.26 10.54
N VAL A 204 -15.59 9.77 10.33
CA VAL A 204 -14.43 10.64 10.09
C VAL A 204 -14.61 11.47 8.83
N THR A 205 -15.12 10.88 7.74
CA THR A 205 -15.39 11.59 6.49
C THR A 205 -16.44 12.68 6.69
N TYR A 206 -17.51 12.38 7.41
CA TYR A 206 -18.59 13.33 7.67
C TYR A 206 -18.13 14.51 8.56
N VAL A 207 -17.47 14.22 9.69
CA VAL A 207 -17.02 15.26 10.63
C VAL A 207 -15.96 16.18 10.03
N ASN A 208 -15.07 15.65 9.21
CA ASN A 208 -13.99 16.43 8.60
C ASN A 208 -14.34 16.97 7.21
N ASN A 209 -15.56 16.78 6.72
CA ASN A 209 -16.01 17.20 5.38
C ASN A 209 -15.05 16.74 4.28
N LEU A 210 -14.55 15.48 4.37
CA LEU A 210 -13.61 14.96 3.41
C LEU A 210 -14.29 14.68 2.08
N SER A 211 -13.72 15.18 0.98
CA SER A 211 -14.21 14.88 -0.36
C SER A 211 -13.62 13.56 -0.85
N ILE A 212 -14.43 12.73 -1.52
CA ILE A 212 -13.98 11.53 -2.22
C ILE A 212 -13.14 11.89 -3.45
N TYR A 213 -13.37 13.09 -4.00
CA TYR A 213 -12.66 13.58 -5.17
C TYR A 213 -11.55 14.52 -4.76
N VAL A 214 -10.32 14.21 -5.15
CA VAL A 214 -9.25 15.18 -5.14
C VAL A 214 -9.52 16.14 -6.30
N PHE A 215 -10.23 17.23 -6.03
CA PHE A 215 -10.33 18.34 -6.97
C PHE A 215 -8.96 19.02 -6.98
N HIS A 216 -8.18 18.74 -7.98
CA HIS A 216 -7.05 19.59 -8.32
C HIS A 216 -7.68 20.86 -8.89
N GLY A 217 -7.87 21.84 -8.00
CA GLY A 217 -8.55 23.08 -8.36
C GLY A 217 -7.86 23.77 -9.52
N ILE A 218 -8.42 23.61 -10.68
CA ILE A 218 -8.25 24.54 -11.78
C ILE A 218 -9.26 25.65 -11.51
N LYS A 219 -8.82 26.71 -10.83
CA LYS A 219 -9.41 28.03 -10.90
C LYS A 219 -8.62 28.83 -11.87
#